data_7e1721771e0feb5d32defada56de6ed4
#
_entry.id   7e1721771e0feb5d32defada56de6ed4
#
_cell.length_a   1.000
_cell.length_b   1.000
_cell.length_c   1.000
_cell.angle_alpha   90.00
_cell.angle_beta   90.00
_cell.angle_gamma   90.00
#
_symmetry.space_group_name_H-M   'P 1'
#
loop_
_entity.id
_entity.type
_entity.pdbx_description
1 polymer ?
#
loop_
_entity_poly.entity_id
_entity_poly.type
_entity_poly.pdbx_seq_one_letter_code
_entity_poly.pdbx_strand_id
1 'polypeptide(L)'
;MKKNIISIITMLATGVILFSSCKKDDTPQPVVYYQTQDQMARPAINTVFVSAADKDVFNTTTPSAMGAAFATKFKDRLLALNAGYTTNLLGLDATAFTGVLATDVLNVSTTAPTTFFDGTNVLTGRTLADDVIDVELTLIFGGPAGSANPGLTSDKVNANDKPFLSTFPYLATPH
;
A
#
# COMPACT_ATOMS: atom_id res chain seq x y z
N MET A 1 42.53 59.63 28.67
CA MET A 1 42.01 58.42 29.29
C MET A 1 40.51 58.20 29.04
N LYS A 2 39.64 59.18 29.09
CA LYS A 2 38.16 59.00 28.87
C LYS A 2 37.75 58.54 27.48
N LYS A 3 38.44 58.96 26.41
CA LYS A 3 38.12 58.54 24.99
C LYS A 3 38.35 57.05 24.74
N ASN A 4 39.38 56.46 25.34
CA ASN A 4 39.71 55.05 25.14
C ASN A 4 38.74 54.08 25.87
N ILE A 5 38.19 54.53 27.00
CA ILE A 5 37.21 53.75 27.78
C ILE A 5 35.88 53.66 27.01
N ILE A 6 35.43 54.73 26.38
CA ILE A 6 34.20 54.74 25.58
C ILE A 6 34.35 53.81 24.36
N SER A 7 35.50 53.82 23.69
CA SER A 7 35.76 52.94 22.54
C SER A 7 35.77 51.47 22.92
N ILE A 8 36.32 51.11 24.09
CA ILE A 8 36.33 49.75 24.59
C ILE A 8 34.92 49.28 24.97
N ILE A 9 34.12 50.13 25.60
CA ILE A 9 32.74 49.81 25.98
C ILE A 9 31.86 49.62 24.73
N THR A 10 32.05 50.46 23.70
CA THR A 10 31.30 50.32 22.43
C THR A 10 31.71 49.03 21.70
N MET A 11 32.98 48.66 21.72
CA MET A 11 33.46 47.41 21.09
C MET A 11 32.96 46.17 21.84
N LEU A 12 32.86 46.23 23.18
CA LEU A 12 32.33 45.14 23.99
C LEU A 12 30.80 44.96 23.80
N ALA A 13 30.08 46.09 23.69
CA ALA A 13 28.63 46.03 23.41
C ALA A 13 28.29 45.49 22.04
N THR A 14 29.09 45.78 21.01
CA THR A 14 28.88 45.25 19.66
C THR A 14 29.22 43.74 19.58
N GLY A 15 30.18 43.28 20.38
CA GLY A 15 30.54 41.85 20.46
C GLY A 15 29.46 40.97 21.08
N VAL A 16 28.69 41.52 22.05
CA VAL A 16 27.62 40.75 22.72
C VAL A 16 26.39 40.56 21.82
N ILE A 17 26.16 41.49 20.89
CA ILE A 17 25.01 41.39 19.96
C ILE A 17 25.24 40.30 18.88
N LEU A 18 26.48 39.99 18.53
CA LEU A 18 26.80 39.00 17.50
C LEU A 18 26.67 37.55 17.99
N PHE A 19 26.52 37.29 19.28
CA PHE A 19 26.30 35.96 19.85
C PHE A 19 24.84 35.69 20.19
N SER A 20 23.89 36.53 19.76
CA SER A 20 22.48 36.14 19.65
C SER A 20 22.32 35.20 18.48
N SER A 21 23.08 34.11 18.49
CA SER A 21 22.94 33.00 17.57
C SER A 21 21.51 32.46 17.68
N CYS A 22 20.82 32.40 16.59
CA CYS A 22 19.59 31.68 16.45
C CYS A 22 19.65 30.39 17.26
N LYS A 23 18.90 30.30 18.34
CA LYS A 23 18.56 29.03 18.93
C LYS A 23 17.81 28.32 17.82
N LYS A 24 18.47 27.33 17.18
CA LYS A 24 17.80 26.38 16.34
C LYS A 24 16.74 25.77 17.24
N ASP A 25 15.50 25.96 16.86
CA ASP A 25 14.40 25.38 17.60
C ASP A 25 14.45 23.88 17.33
N ASP A 26 15.20 23.17 18.17
CA ASP A 26 15.39 21.72 18.10
C ASP A 26 14.15 20.98 18.64
N THR A 27 13.02 21.68 18.76
CA THR A 27 11.75 21.02 19.08
C THR A 27 11.46 20.05 17.93
N PRO A 28 11.40 18.73 18.19
CA PRO A 28 11.06 17.79 17.16
C PRO A 28 9.74 18.20 16.53
N GLN A 29 9.74 18.48 15.23
CA GLN A 29 8.50 18.76 14.53
C GLN A 29 7.61 17.52 14.68
N PRO A 30 6.33 17.68 14.98
CA PRO A 30 5.42 16.56 15.05
C PRO A 30 5.47 15.82 13.71
N VAL A 31 5.64 14.52 13.76
CA VAL A 31 5.59 13.69 12.56
C VAL A 31 4.16 13.75 12.03
N VAL A 32 3.98 14.41 10.91
CA VAL A 32 2.68 14.49 10.24
C VAL A 32 2.57 13.29 9.30
N TYR A 33 1.61 12.41 9.57
CA TYR A 33 1.27 11.31 8.68
C TYR A 33 0.16 11.77 7.75
N TYR A 34 0.40 11.61 6.45
CA TYR A 34 -0.64 11.82 5.44
C TYR A 34 -1.22 10.45 5.11
N GLN A 35 -2.52 10.32 5.29
CA GLN A 35 -3.27 9.13 4.94
C GLN A 35 -4.01 9.38 3.63
N THR A 36 -3.83 8.52 2.65
CA THR A 36 -4.75 8.41 1.52
C THR A 36 -6.03 7.74 1.98
N GLN A 37 -7.14 7.86 1.24
CA GLN A 37 -8.39 7.26 1.65
C GLN A 37 -8.28 5.75 1.83
N ASP A 38 -7.59 5.07 0.89
CA ASP A 38 -7.29 3.65 1.01
C ASP A 38 -5.89 3.37 0.45
N GLN A 39 -5.08 2.64 1.22
CA GLN A 39 -3.86 2.04 0.70
C GLN A 39 -4.25 0.91 -0.26
N MET A 40 -3.69 0.92 -1.47
CA MET A 40 -4.05 -0.04 -2.49
C MET A 40 -2.86 -0.30 -3.43
N ALA A 41 -2.24 -1.47 -3.29
CA ALA A 41 -1.30 -2.01 -4.27
C ALA A 41 -1.94 -3.13 -5.10
N ARG A 42 -2.71 -4.00 -4.45
CA ARG A 42 -3.57 -4.99 -5.10
C ARG A 42 -5.03 -4.52 -5.05
N PRO A 43 -5.77 -4.56 -6.16
CA PRO A 43 -7.20 -4.27 -6.15
C PRO A 43 -7.95 -5.12 -5.13
N ALA A 44 -9.07 -4.63 -4.64
CA ALA A 44 -9.99 -5.28 -3.72
C ALA A 44 -9.46 -5.69 -2.33
N ILE A 45 -8.15 -5.72 -2.07
CA ILE A 45 -7.63 -6.16 -0.76
C ILE A 45 -8.21 -5.33 0.38
N ASN A 46 -8.11 -4.02 0.28
CA ASN A 46 -8.66 -3.13 1.30
C ASN A 46 -10.20 -3.25 1.39
N THR A 47 -10.88 -3.48 0.28
CA THR A 47 -12.34 -3.60 0.24
C THR A 47 -12.84 -4.94 0.80
N VAL A 48 -12.17 -6.05 0.48
CA VAL A 48 -12.64 -7.41 0.80
C VAL A 48 -12.14 -7.89 2.15
N PHE A 49 -10.87 -7.64 2.45
CA PHE A 49 -10.19 -8.24 3.60
C PHE A 49 -10.07 -7.32 4.82
N VAL A 50 -10.10 -6.00 4.63
CA VAL A 50 -9.98 -5.04 5.72
C VAL A 50 -11.37 -4.62 6.20
N SER A 51 -11.66 -4.85 7.49
CA SER A 51 -12.90 -4.40 8.10
C SER A 51 -12.96 -2.87 8.18
N ALA A 52 -14.17 -2.31 8.22
CA ALA A 52 -14.34 -0.86 8.35
C ALA A 52 -13.63 -0.30 9.61
N ALA A 53 -13.59 -1.07 10.69
CA ALA A 53 -12.93 -0.66 11.94
C ALA A 53 -11.38 -0.70 11.85
N ASP A 54 -10.84 -1.44 10.89
CA ASP A 54 -9.40 -1.61 10.73
C ASP A 54 -8.79 -0.72 9.62
N LYS A 55 -9.60 0.01 8.85
CA LYS A 55 -9.17 0.81 7.70
C LYS A 55 -8.03 1.77 8.03
N ASP A 56 -8.23 2.61 9.01
CA ASP A 56 -7.23 3.61 9.40
C ASP A 56 -5.93 2.97 9.89
N VAL A 57 -6.05 1.88 10.66
CA VAL A 57 -4.89 1.13 11.14
C VAL A 57 -4.15 0.48 9.97
N PHE A 58 -4.87 -0.14 9.03
CA PHE A 58 -4.27 -0.75 7.84
C PHE A 58 -3.54 0.30 6.99
N ASN A 59 -4.20 1.41 6.69
CA ASN A 59 -3.66 2.49 5.85
C ASN A 59 -2.42 3.18 6.45
N THR A 60 -2.25 3.12 7.77
CA THR A 60 -1.09 3.72 8.47
C THR A 60 -0.05 2.70 8.94
N THR A 61 -0.31 1.40 8.78
CA THR A 61 0.64 0.35 9.16
C THR A 61 1.77 0.28 8.13
N THR A 62 3.01 0.27 8.60
CA THR A 62 4.17 0.15 7.71
C THR A 62 4.21 -1.23 7.06
N PRO A 63 4.71 -1.36 5.81
CA PRO A 63 4.77 -2.64 5.10
C PRO A 63 5.43 -3.76 5.91
N SER A 64 6.49 -3.47 6.64
CA SER A 64 7.19 -4.46 7.47
C SER A 64 6.36 -5.00 8.64
N ALA A 65 5.34 -4.26 9.07
CA ALA A 65 4.45 -4.66 10.18
C ALA A 65 3.11 -5.25 9.71
N MET A 66 2.72 -5.02 8.43
CA MET A 66 1.40 -5.43 7.91
C MET A 66 1.15 -6.92 8.03
N GLY A 67 2.13 -7.76 7.67
CA GLY A 67 1.99 -9.21 7.75
C GLY A 67 1.63 -9.68 9.16
N ALA A 68 2.35 -9.21 10.17
CA ALA A 68 2.07 -9.57 11.56
C ALA A 68 0.73 -9.04 12.06
N ALA A 69 0.33 -7.85 11.61
CA ALA A 69 -0.90 -7.20 12.07
C ALA A 69 -2.17 -7.76 11.41
N PHE A 70 -2.09 -8.19 10.14
CA PHE A 70 -3.28 -8.46 9.33
C PHE A 70 -3.41 -9.88 8.78
N ALA A 71 -2.34 -10.70 8.70
CA ALA A 71 -2.42 -12.03 8.08
C ALA A 71 -3.50 -12.91 8.73
N THR A 72 -3.62 -12.93 10.06
CA THR A 72 -4.66 -13.69 10.76
C THR A 72 -6.05 -13.14 10.47
N LYS A 73 -6.24 -11.82 10.51
CA LYS A 73 -7.52 -11.18 10.20
C LYS A 73 -7.97 -11.50 8.76
N PHE A 74 -7.03 -11.47 7.81
CA PHE A 74 -7.30 -11.81 6.42
C PHE A 74 -7.66 -13.30 6.25
N LYS A 75 -6.98 -14.19 6.98
CA LYS A 75 -7.31 -15.60 6.99
C LYS A 75 -8.71 -15.87 7.53
N ASP A 76 -9.05 -15.27 8.65
CA ASP A 76 -10.39 -15.38 9.22
C ASP A 76 -11.45 -14.86 8.26
N ARG A 77 -11.16 -13.75 7.58
CA ARG A 77 -12.05 -13.19 6.55
C ARG A 77 -12.19 -14.12 5.34
N LEU A 78 -11.09 -14.68 4.84
CA LEU A 78 -11.10 -15.65 3.73
C LEU A 78 -11.97 -16.87 4.06
N LEU A 79 -11.79 -17.44 5.26
CA LEU A 79 -12.57 -18.60 5.69
C LEU A 79 -14.04 -18.26 5.97
N ALA A 80 -14.34 -17.03 6.36
CA ALA A 80 -15.71 -16.56 6.47
C ALA A 80 -16.39 -16.39 5.09
N LEU A 81 -15.63 -15.98 4.06
CA LEU A 81 -16.11 -15.87 2.69
C LEU A 81 -16.26 -17.25 2.01
N ASN A 82 -15.32 -18.14 2.27
CA ASN A 82 -15.28 -19.48 1.70
C ASN A 82 -14.86 -20.50 2.76
N ALA A 83 -15.82 -21.02 3.51
CA ALA A 83 -15.58 -22.01 4.58
C ALA A 83 -14.99 -23.33 4.04
N GLY A 84 -15.17 -23.62 2.75
CA GLY A 84 -14.59 -24.79 2.07
C GLY A 84 -13.21 -24.56 1.48
N TYR A 85 -12.56 -23.42 1.75
CA TYR A 85 -11.24 -23.11 1.19
C TYR A 85 -10.19 -24.13 1.64
N THR A 86 -9.52 -24.73 0.69
CA THR A 86 -8.37 -25.64 0.92
C THR A 86 -7.09 -25.03 0.36
N THR A 87 -6.98 -24.99 -0.98
CA THR A 87 -5.95 -24.27 -1.73
C THR A 87 -6.60 -23.54 -2.88
N ASN A 88 -5.92 -22.54 -3.42
CA ASN A 88 -6.34 -21.82 -4.62
C ASN A 88 -5.62 -22.34 -5.89
N LEU A 89 -5.89 -21.69 -7.01
CA LEU A 89 -5.28 -22.02 -8.31
C LEU A 89 -3.74 -21.91 -8.31
N LEU A 90 -3.14 -21.14 -7.41
CA LEU A 90 -1.69 -21.04 -7.21
C LEU A 90 -1.15 -22.11 -6.24
N GLY A 91 -1.98 -23.02 -5.76
CA GLY A 91 -1.60 -24.03 -4.77
C GLY A 91 -1.39 -23.51 -3.36
N LEU A 92 -1.78 -22.26 -3.06
CA LEU A 92 -1.61 -21.64 -1.76
C LEU A 92 -2.77 -21.99 -0.84
N ASP A 93 -2.46 -22.51 0.37
CA ASP A 93 -3.45 -22.67 1.43
C ASP A 93 -3.88 -21.31 2.01
N ALA A 94 -4.86 -21.31 2.91
CA ALA A 94 -5.38 -20.08 3.48
C ALA A 94 -4.32 -19.23 4.19
N THR A 95 -3.36 -19.85 4.86
CA THR A 95 -2.30 -19.14 5.59
C THR A 95 -1.29 -18.52 4.61
N ALA A 96 -0.84 -19.29 3.63
CA ALA A 96 0.11 -18.82 2.63
C ALA A 96 -0.51 -17.72 1.75
N PHE A 97 -1.76 -17.92 1.29
CA PHE A 97 -2.45 -16.93 0.47
C PHE A 97 -2.65 -15.61 1.21
N THR A 98 -3.20 -15.64 2.41
CA THR A 98 -3.44 -14.42 3.17
C THR A 98 -2.16 -13.78 3.70
N GLY A 99 -1.11 -14.54 3.91
CA GLY A 99 0.23 -14.03 4.20
C GLY A 99 0.78 -13.17 3.06
N VAL A 100 0.57 -13.58 1.81
CA VAL A 100 0.93 -12.77 0.63
C VAL A 100 0.07 -11.50 0.53
N LEU A 101 -1.23 -11.60 0.81
CA LEU A 101 -2.16 -10.47 0.69
C LEU A 101 -1.99 -9.44 1.80
N ALA A 102 -1.58 -9.85 3.00
CA ALA A 102 -1.52 -8.98 4.17
C ALA A 102 -0.50 -7.85 4.04
N THR A 103 0.53 -8.03 3.22
CA THR A 103 1.46 -6.95 2.84
C THR A 103 1.01 -6.38 1.50
N ASP A 104 0.10 -5.43 1.53
CA ASP A 104 -0.46 -4.81 0.33
C ASP A 104 0.46 -3.69 -0.19
N VAL A 105 1.52 -4.10 -0.86
CA VAL A 105 2.55 -3.25 -1.46
C VAL A 105 2.81 -3.66 -2.90
N LEU A 106 3.39 -2.76 -3.69
CA LEU A 106 3.83 -3.07 -5.05
C LEU A 106 5.03 -4.02 -5.01
N ASN A 107 4.86 -5.22 -5.56
CA ASN A 107 5.91 -6.20 -5.75
C ASN A 107 6.28 -6.25 -7.22
N VAL A 108 7.51 -5.89 -7.56
CA VAL A 108 7.97 -5.76 -8.94
C VAL A 108 9.12 -6.72 -9.23
N SER A 109 9.18 -7.21 -10.47
CA SER A 109 10.35 -7.91 -10.98
C SER A 109 11.47 -6.91 -11.26
N THR A 110 12.71 -7.28 -10.93
CA THR A 110 13.91 -6.49 -11.25
C THR A 110 14.63 -7.01 -12.50
N THR A 111 14.18 -8.13 -13.07
CA THR A 111 14.86 -8.85 -14.15
C THR A 111 14.00 -9.07 -15.40
N ALA A 112 12.69 -8.86 -15.31
CA ALA A 112 11.72 -9.07 -16.39
C ALA A 112 10.51 -8.13 -16.25
N PRO A 113 9.64 -8.00 -17.24
CA PRO A 113 8.35 -7.35 -17.08
C PRO A 113 7.58 -7.96 -15.91
N THR A 114 7.05 -7.10 -15.04
CA THR A 114 6.32 -7.54 -13.86
C THR A 114 4.96 -8.12 -14.26
N THR A 115 4.71 -9.36 -13.89
CA THR A 115 3.42 -10.04 -13.99
C THR A 115 2.74 -10.12 -12.62
N PHE A 116 1.56 -10.70 -12.49
CA PHE A 116 0.98 -10.98 -11.18
C PHE A 116 1.58 -12.21 -10.51
N PHE A 117 2.09 -13.17 -11.31
CA PHE A 117 2.79 -14.35 -10.84
C PHE A 117 3.82 -14.79 -11.89
N ASP A 118 5.07 -14.97 -11.50
CA ASP A 118 6.17 -15.32 -12.40
C ASP A 118 6.54 -16.82 -12.37
N GLY A 119 5.71 -17.64 -11.73
CA GLY A 119 5.95 -19.08 -11.49
C GLY A 119 6.52 -19.38 -10.10
N THR A 120 7.00 -18.36 -9.39
CA THR A 120 7.59 -18.48 -8.04
C THR A 120 7.09 -17.39 -7.10
N ASN A 121 7.09 -16.15 -7.57
CA ASN A 121 6.75 -14.98 -6.77
C ASN A 121 5.38 -14.43 -7.14
N VAL A 122 4.62 -14.02 -6.13
CA VAL A 122 3.39 -13.25 -6.30
C VAL A 122 3.78 -11.77 -6.40
N LEU A 123 3.61 -11.22 -7.60
CA LEU A 123 3.92 -9.84 -7.94
C LEU A 123 2.62 -9.00 -8.03
N THR A 124 2.72 -7.77 -8.48
CA THR A 124 1.58 -6.85 -8.60
C THR A 124 1.40 -6.30 -10.02
N GLY A 125 2.10 -6.88 -10.99
CA GLY A 125 1.99 -6.46 -12.40
C GLY A 125 0.65 -6.87 -13.00
N ARG A 126 0.09 -5.93 -13.78
CA ARG A 126 -1.13 -6.12 -14.57
C ARG A 126 -1.14 -5.20 -15.76
N THR A 127 -1.78 -5.61 -16.84
CA THR A 127 -2.05 -4.75 -17.98
C THR A 127 -3.39 -4.01 -17.79
N LEU A 128 -3.63 -2.99 -18.61
CA LEU A 128 -4.90 -2.26 -18.56
C LEU A 128 -6.11 -3.12 -18.93
N ALA A 129 -5.89 -4.19 -19.69
CA ALA A 129 -6.94 -5.08 -20.17
C ALA A 129 -7.14 -6.33 -19.29
N ASP A 130 -6.32 -6.52 -18.26
CA ASP A 130 -6.44 -7.67 -17.38
C ASP A 130 -7.71 -7.58 -16.55
N ASP A 131 -8.47 -8.66 -16.51
CA ASP A 131 -9.65 -8.83 -15.65
C ASP A 131 -9.18 -9.24 -14.24
N VAL A 132 -8.77 -8.23 -13.46
CA VAL A 132 -8.14 -8.45 -12.16
C VAL A 132 -9.15 -8.96 -11.15
N ILE A 133 -10.40 -8.50 -11.20
CA ILE A 133 -11.43 -8.90 -10.24
C ILE A 133 -11.79 -10.37 -10.43
N ASP A 134 -11.95 -10.84 -11.66
CA ASP A 134 -12.20 -12.27 -11.91
C ASP A 134 -11.03 -13.16 -11.46
N VAL A 135 -9.78 -12.70 -11.60
CA VAL A 135 -8.61 -13.38 -11.04
C VAL A 135 -8.70 -13.46 -9.50
N GLU A 136 -9.01 -12.37 -8.83
CA GLU A 136 -9.14 -12.33 -7.37
C GLU A 136 -10.27 -13.22 -6.86
N LEU A 137 -11.43 -13.16 -7.50
CA LEU A 137 -12.58 -14.02 -7.18
C LEU A 137 -12.24 -15.50 -7.41
N THR A 138 -11.52 -15.82 -8.47
CA THR A 138 -11.06 -17.19 -8.74
C THR A 138 -10.09 -17.68 -7.68
N LEU A 139 -9.18 -16.85 -7.19
CA LEU A 139 -8.26 -17.20 -6.10
C LEU A 139 -8.97 -17.42 -4.76
N ILE A 140 -10.08 -16.73 -4.52
CA ILE A 140 -10.88 -16.87 -3.28
C ILE A 140 -11.84 -18.07 -3.38
N PHE A 141 -12.54 -18.24 -4.50
CA PHE A 141 -13.68 -19.15 -4.62
C PHE A 141 -13.46 -20.34 -5.57
N GLY A 142 -12.49 -20.25 -6.50
CA GLY A 142 -12.30 -21.23 -7.55
C GLY A 142 -11.67 -22.54 -7.10
N GLY A 143 -11.08 -22.61 -5.91
CA GLY A 143 -10.38 -23.80 -5.42
C GLY A 143 -9.13 -24.16 -6.23
N PRO A 144 -8.58 -25.38 -6.09
CA PRO A 144 -7.33 -25.79 -6.74
C PRO A 144 -7.37 -25.78 -8.26
N ALA A 145 -8.54 -25.98 -8.84
CA ALA A 145 -8.74 -26.02 -10.30
C ALA A 145 -9.31 -24.69 -10.86
N GLY A 146 -9.56 -23.69 -10.03
CA GLY A 146 -10.14 -22.40 -10.44
C GLY A 146 -11.63 -22.46 -10.78
N SER A 147 -12.32 -23.57 -10.56
CA SER A 147 -13.70 -23.79 -11.03
C SER A 147 -14.67 -24.34 -9.98
N ALA A 148 -14.30 -24.37 -8.70
CA ALA A 148 -15.10 -24.99 -7.65
C ALA A 148 -16.45 -24.28 -7.42
N ASN A 149 -16.51 -22.96 -7.56
CA ASN A 149 -17.72 -22.16 -7.37
C ASN A 149 -17.92 -21.18 -8.55
N PRO A 150 -18.30 -21.67 -9.74
CA PRO A 150 -18.30 -20.87 -10.97
C PRO A 150 -19.26 -19.65 -10.94
N GLY A 151 -20.24 -19.65 -10.03
CA GLY A 151 -21.10 -18.49 -9.81
C GLY A 151 -20.45 -17.35 -9.01
N LEU A 152 -19.29 -17.58 -8.41
CA LEU A 152 -18.57 -16.64 -7.54
C LEU A 152 -17.20 -16.25 -8.08
N THR A 153 -16.80 -16.72 -9.26
CA THR A 153 -15.47 -16.50 -9.85
C THR A 153 -15.45 -15.43 -10.93
N SER A 154 -16.52 -14.65 -11.07
CA SER A 154 -16.60 -13.54 -12.03
C SER A 154 -17.55 -12.47 -11.52
N ASP A 155 -17.20 -11.21 -11.72
CA ASP A 155 -18.07 -10.05 -11.49
C ASP A 155 -19.00 -9.74 -12.68
N LYS A 156 -18.85 -10.49 -13.78
CA LYS A 156 -19.62 -10.34 -15.04
C LYS A 156 -19.28 -9.06 -15.83
N VAL A 157 -18.18 -8.42 -15.54
CA VAL A 157 -17.66 -7.28 -16.30
C VAL A 157 -16.44 -7.74 -17.08
N ASN A 158 -16.64 -8.19 -18.33
CA ASN A 158 -15.60 -8.87 -19.11
C ASN A 158 -14.81 -7.91 -20.04
N ALA A 159 -15.09 -6.62 -20.03
CA ALA A 159 -14.42 -5.67 -20.89
C ALA A 159 -14.49 -4.26 -20.34
N ASN A 160 -13.48 -3.45 -20.69
CA ASN A 160 -13.49 -2.03 -20.39
C ASN A 160 -14.61 -1.32 -21.20
N ASP A 161 -15.32 -0.42 -20.57
CA ASP A 161 -16.46 0.31 -21.15
C ASP A 161 -16.04 1.45 -22.09
N LYS A 162 -14.78 1.89 -22.00
CA LYS A 162 -14.19 2.93 -22.86
C LYS A 162 -12.83 2.51 -23.42
N PRO A 163 -12.48 2.92 -24.64
CA PRO A 163 -11.16 2.68 -25.21
C PRO A 163 -10.05 3.28 -24.34
N PHE A 164 -8.95 2.57 -24.19
CA PHE A 164 -7.75 3.11 -23.58
C PHE A 164 -7.11 4.17 -24.46
N LEU A 165 -6.45 5.15 -23.84
CA LEU A 165 -5.70 6.18 -24.54
C LEU A 165 -4.35 5.62 -25.00
N SER A 166 -3.85 6.13 -26.14
CA SER A 166 -2.51 5.78 -26.65
C SER A 166 -1.37 6.54 -25.94
N THR A 167 -1.71 7.56 -25.13
CA THR A 167 -0.77 8.39 -24.38
C THR A 167 -1.11 8.38 -22.90
N PHE A 168 -0.12 8.70 -22.05
CA PHE A 168 -0.35 8.86 -20.60
C PHE A 168 -1.50 9.87 -20.35
N PRO A 169 -2.43 9.59 -19.44
CA PRO A 169 -2.44 8.52 -18.43
C PRO A 169 -2.96 7.15 -18.90
N TYR A 170 -3.16 6.91 -20.17
CA TYR A 170 -3.65 5.67 -20.80
C TYR A 170 -5.09 5.28 -20.47
N LEU A 171 -5.58 5.63 -19.29
CA LEU A 171 -6.96 5.41 -18.88
C LEU A 171 -7.90 6.45 -19.49
N ALA A 172 -9.12 6.06 -19.81
CA ALA A 172 -10.17 6.99 -20.17
C ALA A 172 -10.48 7.94 -18.97
N THR A 173 -11.07 9.08 -19.29
CA THR A 173 -11.56 10.00 -18.24
C THR A 173 -12.67 9.31 -17.44
N PRO A 174 -12.78 9.55 -16.13
CA PRO A 174 -13.88 9.06 -15.31
C PRO A 174 -15.25 9.50 -15.87
N HIS A 175 -16.29 8.73 -15.54
CA HIS A 175 -17.67 9.05 -15.87
C HIS A 175 -18.19 10.23 -15.07
#